data_1515c0fe1a2d119e57beca51f5a2930e
#
_entry.id   1515c0fe1a2d119e57beca51f5a2930e
#
_cell.length_a   1.000
_cell.length_b   1.000
_cell.length_c   1.000
_cell.angle_alpha   90.00
_cell.angle_beta   90.00
_cell.angle_gamma   90.00
#
_symmetry.space_group_name_H-M   'P 1'
#
loop_
_entity.id
_entity.type
_entity.pdbx_description
1 polymer ?
#
loop_
_entity_poly.entity_id
_entity_poly.type
_entity_poly.pdbx_seq_one_letter_code
_entity_poly.pdbx_strand_id
1 'polypeptide(L)'
;MYTNDPANSFHHDNRLIVRALVQNGSYTSARLTSHQTLSRPRGYLTATCLPPSAPGIWPAYWMLPAEPFKWPTDGEIDLAESWNGETENHSCLHWGSYTGEDAQKHRVVKTTLPDLPRQPHTYGFAWIEEEGIPGWRGRLIWYIDGKPVMKGSIPEGTRRMEDFRILINIAMGGTVNQGKVPADGYYDFVVSDLKMCEEPQGGWQQFEHAWNCTPEGKAL
;
A
#
# COMPACT_ATOMS: atom_id res chain seq x y z
N MET A 1 14.23 2.35 -13.81
CA MET A 1 15.08 3.01 -12.78
C MET A 1 14.28 4.11 -12.12
N TYR A 2 14.34 4.25 -10.78
CA TYR A 2 13.76 5.40 -10.09
C TYR A 2 14.66 6.61 -10.20
N THR A 3 14.10 7.78 -10.45
CA THR A 3 14.80 9.05 -10.63
C THR A 3 14.16 10.16 -9.81
N ASN A 4 14.90 11.26 -9.62
CA ASN A 4 14.39 12.51 -9.05
C ASN A 4 14.01 13.52 -10.14
N ASP A 5 13.86 13.07 -11.40
CA ASP A 5 13.48 13.95 -12.50
C ASP A 5 12.04 14.45 -12.29
N PRO A 6 11.78 15.77 -12.43
CA PRO A 6 10.43 16.31 -12.39
C PRO A 6 9.47 15.69 -13.42
N ALA A 7 9.98 15.07 -14.48
CA ALA A 7 9.15 14.31 -15.41
C ALA A 7 8.55 13.03 -14.81
N ASN A 8 9.15 12.48 -13.74
CA ASN A 8 8.68 11.27 -13.09
C ASN A 8 7.84 11.52 -11.82
N SER A 9 7.87 12.71 -11.25
CA SER A 9 6.98 13.08 -10.15
C SER A 9 6.75 14.58 -10.10
N PHE A 10 5.49 14.99 -10.05
CA PHE A 10 5.11 16.40 -10.06
C PHE A 10 3.70 16.60 -9.49
N HIS A 11 3.36 17.87 -9.20
CA HIS A 11 2.01 18.26 -8.84
C HIS A 11 1.28 18.87 -10.02
N HIS A 12 0.02 18.49 -10.21
CA HIS A 12 -0.88 19.07 -11.20
C HIS A 12 -2.31 19.07 -10.66
N ASP A 13 -2.98 20.22 -10.68
CA ASP A 13 -4.36 20.40 -10.19
C ASP A 13 -4.60 19.81 -8.78
N ASN A 14 -3.75 20.15 -7.83
CA ASN A 14 -3.78 19.64 -6.45
C ASN A 14 -3.65 18.13 -6.31
N ARG A 15 -3.10 17.45 -7.31
CA ARG A 15 -2.84 16.01 -7.31
C ARG A 15 -1.34 15.75 -7.40
N LEU A 16 -0.91 14.72 -6.73
CA LEU A 16 0.42 14.16 -6.93
C LEU A 16 0.37 13.18 -8.09
N ILE A 17 1.26 13.37 -9.06
CA ILE A 17 1.43 12.47 -10.20
C ILE A 17 2.78 11.78 -10.04
N VAL A 18 2.76 10.46 -9.96
CA VAL A 18 3.94 9.62 -10.17
C VAL A 18 3.83 9.04 -11.56
N ARG A 19 4.82 9.34 -12.40
CA ARG A 19 4.83 8.96 -13.83
C ARG A 19 5.92 7.96 -14.13
N ALA A 20 5.54 6.82 -14.68
CA ALA A 20 6.47 5.95 -15.37
C ALA A 20 6.57 6.38 -16.84
N LEU A 21 7.78 6.52 -17.33
CA LEU A 21 8.10 6.86 -18.73
C LEU A 21 8.82 5.69 -19.37
N VAL A 22 8.37 5.31 -20.56
CA VAL A 22 9.01 4.29 -21.39
C VAL A 22 9.25 4.90 -22.75
N GLN A 23 10.50 4.95 -23.16
CA GLN A 23 10.89 5.53 -24.43
C GLN A 23 12.10 4.82 -25.01
N ASN A 24 11.93 4.18 -26.16
CA ASN A 24 13.02 3.49 -26.89
C ASN A 24 13.83 2.54 -26.00
N GLY A 25 13.16 1.73 -25.15
CA GLY A 25 13.81 0.79 -24.23
C GLY A 25 14.41 1.43 -22.98
N SER A 26 14.21 2.74 -22.75
CA SER A 26 14.53 3.43 -21.50
C SER A 26 13.31 3.43 -20.59
N TYR A 27 13.49 3.06 -19.31
CA TYR A 27 12.45 2.93 -18.30
C TYR A 27 12.78 3.79 -17.10
N THR A 28 12.04 4.87 -16.88
CA THR A 28 12.20 5.75 -15.70
C THR A 28 10.88 5.91 -14.95
N SER A 29 10.96 6.05 -13.62
CA SER A 29 9.81 6.27 -12.76
C SER A 29 10.28 6.99 -11.48
N ALA A 30 9.37 7.24 -10.55
CA ALA A 30 9.72 7.70 -9.21
C ALA A 30 9.22 6.73 -8.13
N ARG A 31 9.95 6.71 -7.01
CA ARG A 31 9.52 6.13 -5.73
C ARG A 31 9.67 7.21 -4.68
N LEU A 32 8.53 7.69 -4.22
CA LEU A 32 8.45 8.73 -3.21
C LEU A 32 8.29 8.09 -1.84
N THR A 33 8.94 8.67 -0.85
CA THR A 33 8.83 8.29 0.56
C THR A 33 8.51 9.53 1.38
N SER A 34 7.54 9.47 2.27
CA SER A 34 7.22 10.60 3.14
C SER A 34 8.40 10.95 4.06
N HIS A 35 8.60 12.24 4.31
CA HIS A 35 9.60 12.68 5.29
C HIS A 35 9.19 12.32 6.71
N GLN A 36 7.90 12.41 7.01
CA GLN A 36 7.34 12.11 8.31
C GLN A 36 6.92 10.65 8.36
N THR A 37 7.03 10.08 9.56
CA THR A 37 6.43 8.78 9.89
C THR A 37 4.98 8.99 10.34
N LEU A 38 4.24 7.91 10.58
CA LEU A 38 2.87 7.98 11.12
C LEU A 38 2.84 8.64 12.51
N SER A 39 3.92 8.50 13.30
CA SER A 39 4.18 9.21 14.57
C SER A 39 3.07 9.09 15.63
N ARG A 40 2.26 8.05 15.58
CA ARG A 40 1.18 7.81 16.54
C ARG A 40 0.82 6.34 16.67
N PRO A 41 0.40 5.89 17.88
CA PRO A 41 0.08 4.47 18.11
C PRO A 41 -1.28 4.08 17.54
N ARG A 42 -2.13 5.04 17.15
CA ARG A 42 -3.40 4.79 16.48
C ARG A 42 -3.75 5.93 15.54
N GLY A 43 -4.46 5.61 14.46
CA GLY A 43 -4.89 6.60 13.49
C GLY A 43 -5.58 5.98 12.28
N TYR A 44 -5.90 6.85 11.34
CA TYR A 44 -6.47 6.49 10.06
C TYR A 44 -5.78 7.25 8.94
N LEU A 45 -5.16 6.53 8.01
CA LEU A 45 -4.55 7.08 6.82
C LEU A 45 -5.48 6.85 5.63
N THR A 46 -5.66 7.85 4.77
CA THR A 46 -6.48 7.71 3.57
C THR A 46 -5.92 8.52 2.40
N ALA A 47 -6.10 7.99 1.20
CA ALA A 47 -5.79 8.67 -0.06
C ALA A 47 -6.74 8.21 -1.15
N THR A 48 -7.02 9.08 -2.11
CA THR A 48 -7.74 8.72 -3.33
C THR A 48 -6.73 8.48 -4.44
N CYS A 49 -6.76 7.28 -5.03
CA CYS A 49 -5.78 6.82 -6.01
C CYS A 49 -6.45 6.38 -7.31
N LEU A 50 -5.87 6.80 -8.44
CA LEU A 50 -6.17 6.28 -9.77
C LEU A 50 -4.89 5.66 -10.33
N PRO A 51 -4.73 4.33 -10.24
CA PRO A 51 -3.52 3.67 -10.73
C PRO A 51 -3.54 3.53 -12.26
N PRO A 52 -2.38 3.59 -12.91
CA PRO A 52 -2.25 3.24 -14.32
C PRO A 52 -2.40 1.73 -14.52
N SER A 53 -2.86 1.35 -15.71
CA SER A 53 -3.14 -0.05 -16.04
C SER A 53 -2.52 -0.41 -17.39
N ALA A 54 -1.47 -1.22 -17.37
CA ALA A 54 -0.86 -1.80 -18.57
C ALA A 54 -0.02 -3.03 -18.22
N PRO A 55 0.27 -3.93 -19.19
CA PRO A 55 1.25 -4.98 -18.98
C PRO A 55 2.59 -4.43 -18.51
N GLY A 56 3.21 -5.05 -17.52
CA GLY A 56 4.50 -4.65 -16.97
C GLY A 56 4.50 -3.43 -16.06
N ILE A 57 3.34 -2.82 -15.80
CA ILE A 57 3.17 -1.69 -14.87
C ILE A 57 2.68 -2.20 -13.52
N TRP A 58 3.28 -1.67 -12.45
CA TRP A 58 3.02 -2.05 -11.06
C TRP A 58 3.02 -0.80 -10.16
N PRO A 59 1.89 -0.10 -10.04
CA PRO A 59 1.70 0.99 -9.09
C PRO A 59 1.49 0.46 -7.68
N ALA A 60 2.01 1.19 -6.68
CA ALA A 60 1.82 0.87 -5.28
C ALA A 60 1.71 2.12 -4.39
N TYR A 61 0.74 2.09 -3.48
CA TYR A 61 0.60 2.97 -2.32
C TYR A 61 0.67 2.09 -1.08
N TRP A 62 1.74 2.22 -0.30
CA TRP A 62 2.17 1.25 0.69
C TRP A 62 3.00 1.88 1.79
N MET A 63 3.47 1.10 2.75
CA MET A 63 4.22 1.60 3.89
C MET A 63 5.35 0.67 4.30
N LEU A 64 6.48 1.25 4.69
CA LEU A 64 7.62 0.60 5.33
C LEU A 64 8.07 1.37 6.57
N PRO A 65 8.75 0.72 7.52
CA PRO A 65 9.40 1.41 8.62
C PRO A 65 10.45 2.41 8.11
N ALA A 66 10.73 3.44 8.91
CA ALA A 66 11.84 4.33 8.66
C ALA A 66 13.18 3.59 8.73
N GLU A 67 14.13 3.99 7.88
CA GLU A 67 15.50 3.47 7.88
C GLU A 67 16.23 3.71 9.22
N PRO A 68 17.08 2.75 9.68
CA PRO A 68 17.34 1.46 9.07
C PRO A 68 16.28 0.41 9.44
N PHE A 69 15.92 -0.46 8.51
CA PHE A 69 14.99 -1.58 8.75
C PHE A 69 15.44 -2.84 7.99
N LYS A 70 14.92 -4.00 8.42
CA LYS A 70 15.14 -5.30 7.76
C LYS A 70 13.85 -5.76 7.10
N TRP A 71 13.86 -5.85 5.78
CA TRP A 71 12.73 -6.38 5.03
C TRP A 71 12.82 -7.92 4.91
N PRO A 72 11.71 -8.65 5.05
CA PRO A 72 10.38 -8.20 5.45
C PRO A 72 10.15 -8.23 6.98
N THR A 73 11.17 -8.58 7.76
CA THR A 73 11.08 -8.85 9.20
C THR A 73 10.44 -7.71 9.99
N ASP A 74 10.81 -6.48 9.65
CA ASP A 74 10.34 -5.29 10.37
C ASP A 74 8.92 -4.86 9.94
N GLY A 75 8.37 -5.51 8.90
CA GLY A 75 7.00 -5.31 8.42
C GLY A 75 6.91 -4.50 7.12
N GLU A 76 5.86 -4.78 6.33
CA GLU A 76 5.41 -4.02 5.17
C GLU A 76 3.89 -4.05 5.11
N ILE A 77 3.29 -2.96 4.70
CA ILE A 77 1.83 -2.82 4.59
C ILE A 77 1.48 -2.20 3.25
N ASP A 78 0.69 -2.91 2.43
CA ASP A 78 0.26 -2.46 1.13
C ASP A 78 -1.23 -2.13 1.14
N LEU A 79 -1.56 -0.90 0.74
CA LEU A 79 -2.93 -0.40 0.71
C LEU A 79 -3.54 -0.54 -0.67
N ALA A 80 -2.84 -0.02 -1.68
CA ALA A 80 -3.24 -0.08 -3.07
C ALA A 80 -2.09 -0.65 -3.90
N GLU A 81 -2.28 -1.85 -4.42
CA GLU A 81 -1.30 -2.52 -5.25
C GLU A 81 -2.00 -3.32 -6.35
N SER A 82 -1.56 -3.13 -7.58
CA SER A 82 -2.06 -3.86 -8.75
C SER A 82 -0.94 -3.99 -9.78
N TRP A 83 -1.05 -4.94 -10.70
CA TRP A 83 -0.04 -5.15 -11.74
C TRP A 83 -0.62 -5.68 -13.04
N ASN A 84 0.13 -5.53 -14.13
CA ASN A 84 -0.18 -6.06 -15.45
C ASN A 84 -1.51 -5.63 -16.06
N GLY A 85 -2.12 -4.56 -15.56
CA GLY A 85 -3.43 -4.13 -16.04
C GLY A 85 -4.61 -4.93 -15.49
N GLU A 86 -4.40 -5.69 -14.42
CA GLU A 86 -5.47 -6.42 -13.73
C GLU A 86 -6.42 -5.45 -13.02
N THR A 87 -7.64 -5.92 -12.79
CA THR A 87 -8.69 -5.16 -12.09
C THR A 87 -8.81 -5.61 -10.62
N GLU A 88 -7.74 -6.15 -10.07
CA GLU A 88 -7.65 -6.57 -8.67
C GLU A 88 -6.73 -5.63 -7.89
N ASN A 89 -7.19 -5.18 -6.74
CA ASN A 89 -6.35 -4.56 -5.72
C ASN A 89 -5.88 -5.61 -4.73
N HIS A 90 -4.61 -5.59 -4.40
CA HIS A 90 -4.00 -6.43 -3.38
C HIS A 90 -3.76 -5.59 -2.12
N SER A 91 -4.45 -5.94 -1.04
CA SER A 91 -4.17 -5.40 0.30
C SER A 91 -3.30 -6.42 1.01
N CYS A 92 -2.11 -6.01 1.48
CA CYS A 92 -1.13 -6.95 2.02
C CYS A 92 -0.57 -6.52 3.37
N LEU A 93 -0.13 -7.52 4.14
CA LEU A 93 0.69 -7.40 5.33
C LEU A 93 1.82 -8.43 5.21
N HIS A 94 3.07 -7.97 5.28
CA HIS A 94 4.25 -8.83 5.20
C HIS A 94 5.11 -8.70 6.46
N TRP A 95 5.65 -9.83 6.95
CA TRP A 95 6.57 -9.88 8.09
C TRP A 95 7.39 -11.18 8.09
N GLY A 96 8.29 -11.34 9.06
CA GLY A 96 9.11 -12.54 9.17
C GLY A 96 10.23 -12.61 8.13
N SER A 97 10.72 -13.80 7.83
CA SER A 97 11.87 -14.00 6.92
C SER A 97 11.51 -14.66 5.59
N TYR A 98 10.27 -15.09 5.40
CA TYR A 98 9.80 -15.92 4.28
C TYR A 98 10.55 -17.26 4.11
N THR A 99 11.25 -17.70 5.13
CA THR A 99 11.98 -18.98 5.12
C THR A 99 11.58 -19.85 6.28
N GLY A 100 11.64 -21.18 6.12
CA GLY A 100 11.31 -22.12 7.18
C GLY A 100 9.90 -21.93 7.74
N GLU A 101 9.79 -21.72 9.04
CA GLU A 101 8.51 -21.49 9.73
C GLU A 101 7.84 -20.17 9.32
N ASP A 102 8.63 -19.23 8.81
CA ASP A 102 8.16 -17.92 8.37
C ASP A 102 7.66 -17.89 6.91
N ALA A 103 7.72 -19.01 6.19
CA ALA A 103 7.37 -19.05 4.77
C ALA A 103 5.97 -18.53 4.45
N GLN A 104 5.06 -18.53 5.43
CA GLN A 104 3.68 -18.06 5.30
C GLN A 104 3.37 -16.79 6.10
N LYS A 105 4.39 -16.06 6.54
CA LYS A 105 4.21 -14.81 7.27
C LYS A 105 3.90 -13.64 6.35
N HIS A 106 2.82 -13.78 5.62
CA HIS A 106 2.15 -12.72 4.88
C HIS A 106 0.64 -12.94 4.88
N ARG A 107 -0.11 -11.86 4.71
CA ARG A 107 -1.58 -11.89 4.57
C ARG A 107 -1.96 -11.04 3.40
N VAL A 108 -2.83 -11.57 2.57
CA VAL A 108 -3.29 -10.89 1.36
C VAL A 108 -4.81 -11.03 1.23
N VAL A 109 -5.46 -9.95 0.81
CA VAL A 109 -6.82 -9.97 0.29
C VAL A 109 -6.81 -9.32 -1.09
N LYS A 110 -7.36 -10.03 -2.07
CA LYS A 110 -7.60 -9.52 -3.43
C LYS A 110 -9.03 -8.99 -3.49
N THR A 111 -9.15 -7.74 -3.89
CA THR A 111 -10.45 -7.08 -4.09
C THR A 111 -10.63 -6.75 -5.56
N THR A 112 -11.62 -7.35 -6.20
CA THR A 112 -11.95 -7.04 -7.60
C THR A 112 -12.62 -5.68 -7.69
N LEU A 113 -12.03 -4.79 -8.48
CA LEU A 113 -12.51 -3.44 -8.80
C LEU A 113 -12.56 -3.30 -10.32
N PRO A 114 -13.71 -3.62 -10.97
CA PRO A 114 -13.80 -3.68 -12.43
C PRO A 114 -13.47 -2.37 -13.15
N ASP A 115 -13.56 -1.26 -12.45
CA ASP A 115 -13.27 0.09 -12.91
C ASP A 115 -11.94 0.66 -12.41
N LEU A 116 -11.13 -0.14 -11.73
CA LEU A 116 -9.85 0.25 -11.14
C LEU A 116 -8.99 1.18 -12.03
N PRO A 117 -8.78 0.90 -13.34
CA PRO A 117 -7.96 1.78 -14.17
C PRO A 117 -8.69 3.01 -14.73
N ARG A 118 -9.98 3.17 -14.45
CA ARG A 118 -10.82 4.22 -15.05
C ARG A 118 -11.41 5.18 -14.02
N GLN A 119 -11.55 4.74 -12.78
CA GLN A 119 -12.15 5.54 -11.70
C GLN A 119 -11.19 5.56 -10.50
N PRO A 120 -11.06 6.70 -9.85
CA PRO A 120 -10.30 6.76 -8.61
C PRO A 120 -11.06 6.04 -7.49
N HIS A 121 -10.32 5.32 -6.65
CA HIS A 121 -10.83 4.70 -5.43
C HIS A 121 -10.16 5.30 -4.21
N THR A 122 -10.88 5.36 -3.09
CA THR A 122 -10.33 5.81 -1.82
C THR A 122 -9.83 4.62 -1.02
N TYR A 123 -8.54 4.61 -0.72
CA TYR A 123 -7.89 3.60 0.10
C TYR A 123 -7.68 4.14 1.48
N GLY A 124 -8.16 3.41 2.48
CA GLY A 124 -8.04 3.75 3.88
C GLY A 124 -7.32 2.66 4.67
N PHE A 125 -6.63 3.07 5.72
CA PHE A 125 -5.96 2.15 6.63
C PHE A 125 -6.08 2.66 8.06
N ALA A 126 -6.71 1.86 8.93
CA ALA A 126 -6.81 2.13 10.35
C ALA A 126 -5.89 1.21 11.13
N TRP A 127 -5.23 1.75 12.16
CA TRP A 127 -4.39 0.97 13.07
C TRP A 127 -4.62 1.38 14.51
N ILE A 128 -4.52 0.42 15.41
CA ILE A 128 -4.46 0.61 16.86
C ILE A 128 -3.35 -0.30 17.39
N GLU A 129 -2.32 0.28 18.00
CA GLU A 129 -1.35 -0.46 18.79
C GLU A 129 -1.94 -0.67 20.19
N GLU A 130 -1.94 -1.92 20.65
CA GLU A 130 -2.50 -2.34 21.93
C GLU A 130 -1.46 -3.18 22.65
N GLU A 131 -1.10 -2.79 23.86
CA GLU A 131 -0.15 -3.53 24.67
C GLU A 131 -0.85 -4.53 25.59
N GLY A 132 -0.13 -5.59 25.97
CA GLY A 132 -0.60 -6.58 26.95
C GLY A 132 -1.52 -7.67 26.40
N ILE A 133 -1.65 -7.80 25.08
CA ILE A 133 -2.38 -8.89 24.44
C ILE A 133 -1.37 -9.97 24.03
N PRO A 134 -1.40 -11.20 24.61
CA PRO A 134 -0.45 -12.24 24.26
C PRO A 134 -0.49 -12.58 22.77
N GLY A 135 0.68 -12.60 22.13
CA GLY A 135 0.86 -13.02 20.75
C GLY A 135 0.64 -11.95 19.69
N TRP A 136 0.19 -10.74 20.04
CA TRP A 136 0.06 -9.64 19.10
C TRP A 136 0.02 -8.26 19.80
N ARG A 137 0.27 -7.20 19.01
CA ARG A 137 0.45 -5.84 19.53
C ARG A 137 -0.60 -4.86 19.07
N GLY A 138 -1.64 -5.30 18.37
CA GLY A 138 -2.66 -4.39 17.91
C GLY A 138 -3.45 -4.90 16.72
N ARG A 139 -4.22 -4.02 16.13
CA ARG A 139 -5.21 -4.32 15.09
C ARG A 139 -5.09 -3.38 13.90
N LEU A 140 -5.23 -3.93 12.70
CA LEU A 140 -5.15 -3.25 11.42
C LEU A 140 -6.41 -3.52 10.61
N ILE A 141 -6.97 -2.51 9.94
CA ILE A 141 -8.06 -2.69 8.97
C ILE A 141 -7.74 -1.87 7.72
N TRP A 142 -7.85 -2.51 6.55
CA TRP A 142 -7.80 -1.90 5.23
C TRP A 142 -9.21 -1.63 4.72
N TYR A 143 -9.38 -0.47 4.09
CA TYR A 143 -10.65 -0.02 3.52
C TYR A 143 -10.48 0.35 2.05
N ILE A 144 -11.49 0.05 1.24
CA ILE A 144 -11.63 0.57 -0.12
C ILE A 144 -13.03 1.19 -0.23
N ASP A 145 -13.08 2.46 -0.63
CA ASP A 145 -14.32 3.25 -0.73
C ASP A 145 -15.17 3.20 0.55
N GLY A 146 -14.49 3.32 1.70
CA GLY A 146 -15.10 3.29 3.02
C GLY A 146 -15.56 1.90 3.50
N LYS A 147 -15.41 0.85 2.68
CA LYS A 147 -15.75 -0.52 3.06
C LYS A 147 -14.51 -1.26 3.57
N PRO A 148 -14.57 -1.91 4.74
CA PRO A 148 -13.46 -2.71 5.23
C PRO A 148 -13.31 -3.97 4.34
N VAL A 149 -12.09 -4.21 3.86
CA VAL A 149 -11.78 -5.33 2.93
C VAL A 149 -10.88 -6.39 3.55
N MET A 150 -10.03 -6.00 4.48
CA MET A 150 -9.10 -6.90 5.16
C MET A 150 -8.87 -6.42 6.59
N LYS A 151 -8.71 -7.36 7.52
CA LYS A 151 -8.14 -7.10 8.85
C LYS A 151 -6.88 -7.93 9.06
N GLY A 152 -6.05 -7.50 10.00
CA GLY A 152 -4.87 -8.23 10.45
C GLY A 152 -4.46 -7.79 11.84
N SER A 153 -3.88 -8.70 12.63
CA SER A 153 -3.22 -8.35 13.87
C SER A 153 -1.82 -7.83 13.58
N ILE A 154 -1.32 -6.87 14.36
CA ILE A 154 0.05 -6.39 14.26
C ILE A 154 0.97 -7.50 14.79
N PRO A 155 1.84 -8.09 13.95
CA PRO A 155 2.68 -9.21 14.38
C PRO A 155 3.73 -8.77 15.39
N GLU A 156 4.02 -9.63 16.35
CA GLU A 156 5.20 -9.44 17.20
C GLU A 156 6.49 -9.45 16.37
N GLY A 157 7.48 -8.66 16.80
CA GLY A 157 8.78 -8.54 16.12
C GLY A 157 8.82 -7.53 14.97
N THR A 158 7.68 -7.04 14.48
CA THR A 158 7.66 -5.93 13.52
C THR A 158 7.90 -4.59 14.22
N ARG A 159 8.27 -3.55 13.45
CA ARG A 159 8.39 -2.18 13.94
C ARG A 159 7.01 -1.64 14.35
N ARG A 160 6.99 -0.67 15.26
CA ARG A 160 5.76 0.02 15.65
C ARG A 160 5.19 0.83 14.50
N MET A 161 3.87 0.95 14.43
CA MET A 161 3.18 1.70 13.36
C MET A 161 3.63 3.16 13.29
N GLU A 162 3.95 3.76 14.46
CA GLU A 162 4.46 5.13 14.53
C GLU A 162 5.75 5.37 13.75
N ASP A 163 6.53 4.30 13.47
CA ASP A 163 7.80 4.35 12.73
C ASP A 163 7.61 4.21 11.20
N PHE A 164 6.40 3.86 10.74
CA PHE A 164 6.17 3.63 9.31
C PHE A 164 6.07 4.93 8.53
N ARG A 165 6.59 4.90 7.30
CA ARG A 165 6.53 5.95 6.29
C ARG A 165 5.66 5.49 5.13
N ILE A 166 5.05 6.48 4.46
CA ILE A 166 4.23 6.26 3.27
C ILE A 166 5.13 6.23 2.05
N LEU A 167 4.90 5.26 1.17
CA LEU A 167 5.58 5.13 -0.11
C LEU A 167 4.55 5.13 -1.25
N ILE A 168 4.91 5.79 -2.35
CA ILE A 168 4.11 5.84 -3.59
C ILE A 168 5.07 5.68 -4.76
N ASN A 169 4.83 4.67 -5.61
CA ASN A 169 5.67 4.44 -6.79
C ASN A 169 4.94 3.73 -7.92
N ILE A 170 5.59 3.68 -9.07
CA ILE A 170 5.30 2.72 -10.14
C ILE A 170 6.58 1.92 -10.39
N ALA A 171 6.53 0.62 -10.14
CA ALA A 171 7.55 -0.32 -10.61
C ALA A 171 7.24 -0.81 -12.02
N MET A 172 8.24 -1.25 -12.75
CA MET A 172 8.11 -1.78 -14.10
C MET A 172 8.90 -3.06 -14.25
N GLY A 173 8.29 -4.06 -14.88
CA GLY A 173 8.91 -5.37 -15.07
C GLY A 173 9.05 -6.16 -13.76
N GLY A 174 10.01 -7.09 -13.71
CA GLY A 174 10.28 -7.92 -12.54
C GLY A 174 9.39 -9.17 -12.43
N THR A 175 9.58 -9.90 -11.34
CA THR A 175 8.94 -11.22 -11.13
C THR A 175 7.42 -11.12 -11.01
N VAL A 176 6.92 -10.12 -10.28
CA VAL A 176 5.47 -9.88 -10.11
C VAL A 176 4.79 -9.65 -11.46
N ASN A 177 5.45 -8.91 -12.35
CA ASN A 177 4.96 -8.68 -13.72
C ASN A 177 5.21 -9.87 -14.67
N GLN A 178 5.75 -11.00 -14.19
CA GLN A 178 6.03 -12.20 -14.99
C GLN A 178 6.94 -11.89 -16.21
N GLY A 179 7.88 -10.98 -16.04
CA GLY A 179 8.77 -10.53 -17.11
C GLY A 179 8.12 -9.63 -18.17
N LYS A 180 6.84 -9.30 -18.06
CA LYS A 180 6.19 -8.34 -18.96
C LYS A 180 6.79 -6.95 -18.75
N VAL A 181 6.92 -6.22 -19.84
CA VAL A 181 7.39 -4.82 -19.83
C VAL A 181 6.34 -3.95 -20.52
N PRO A 182 6.17 -2.69 -20.07
CA PRO A 182 5.23 -1.78 -20.71
C PRO A 182 5.74 -1.30 -22.08
N ALA A 183 4.80 -0.98 -22.97
CA ALA A 183 5.10 -0.34 -24.25
C ALA A 183 5.60 1.10 -24.05
N ASP A 184 6.18 1.67 -25.11
CA ASP A 184 6.55 3.10 -25.12
C ASP A 184 5.33 3.98 -24.81
N GLY A 185 5.53 4.96 -23.94
CA GLY A 185 4.47 5.85 -23.47
C GLY A 185 4.73 6.37 -22.05
N TYR A 186 3.69 6.97 -21.46
CA TYR A 186 3.70 7.39 -20.08
C TYR A 186 2.51 6.77 -19.33
N TYR A 187 2.73 6.50 -18.05
CA TYR A 187 1.76 5.85 -17.17
C TYR A 187 1.70 6.62 -15.86
N ASP A 188 0.56 7.25 -15.59
CA ASP A 188 0.39 8.15 -14.47
C ASP A 188 -0.37 7.47 -13.32
N PHE A 189 0.24 7.41 -12.17
CA PHE A 189 -0.41 7.11 -10.91
C PHE A 189 -0.82 8.43 -10.24
N VAL A 190 -2.10 8.69 -10.22
CA VAL A 190 -2.66 9.93 -9.69
C VAL A 190 -3.10 9.71 -8.25
N VAL A 191 -2.58 10.53 -7.33
CA VAL A 191 -2.92 10.47 -5.90
C VAL A 191 -3.41 11.84 -5.44
N SER A 192 -4.56 11.84 -4.77
CA SER A 192 -5.16 13.04 -4.16
C SER A 192 -5.68 12.72 -2.76
N ASP A 193 -6.04 13.77 -2.02
CA ASP A 193 -6.67 13.68 -0.70
C ASP A 193 -5.91 12.81 0.31
N LEU A 194 -4.57 12.73 0.16
CA LEU A 194 -3.71 12.04 1.11
C LEU A 194 -3.75 12.79 2.44
N LYS A 195 -4.30 12.15 3.46
CA LYS A 195 -4.42 12.74 4.79
C LYS A 195 -4.39 11.67 5.88
N MET A 196 -3.93 12.08 7.05
CA MET A 196 -4.00 11.30 8.27
C MET A 196 -5.03 11.91 9.20
N CYS A 197 -5.96 11.09 9.67
CA CYS A 197 -7.03 11.45 10.57
C CYS A 197 -6.81 10.77 11.93
N GLU A 198 -7.46 11.25 12.97
CA GLU A 198 -7.37 10.65 14.30
C GLU A 198 -8.19 9.37 14.41
N GLU A 199 -9.23 9.25 13.60
CA GLU A 199 -10.12 8.09 13.58
C GLU A 199 -10.66 7.82 12.17
N PRO A 200 -11.06 6.57 11.87
CA PRO A 200 -11.72 6.23 10.61
C PRO A 200 -13.12 6.85 10.52
N GLN A 201 -13.69 6.84 9.32
CA GLN A 201 -15.06 7.29 9.12
C GLN A 201 -16.03 6.49 10.01
N GLY A 202 -16.85 7.19 10.77
CA GLY A 202 -17.75 6.60 11.78
C GLY A 202 -17.10 6.32 13.13
N GLY A 203 -15.85 6.77 13.33
CA GLY A 203 -15.14 6.70 14.60
C GLY A 203 -14.64 5.31 14.98
N TRP A 204 -14.04 5.23 16.15
CA TRP A 204 -13.49 3.97 16.68
C TRP A 204 -14.58 2.94 17.00
N GLN A 205 -15.81 3.36 17.26
CA GLN A 205 -16.93 2.43 17.42
C GLN A 205 -17.22 1.66 16.12
N GLN A 206 -17.16 2.33 14.98
CA GLN A 206 -17.30 1.67 13.67
C GLN A 206 -16.10 0.76 13.35
N PHE A 207 -14.91 1.13 13.80
CA PHE A 207 -13.72 0.25 13.71
C PHE A 207 -13.95 -1.07 14.46
N GLU A 208 -14.48 -1.03 15.70
CA GLU A 208 -14.76 -2.25 16.46
C GLU A 208 -15.81 -3.14 15.75
N HIS A 209 -16.84 -2.55 15.16
CA HIS A 209 -17.80 -3.29 14.36
C HIS A 209 -17.13 -3.90 13.12
N ALA A 210 -16.36 -3.12 12.39
CA ALA A 210 -15.63 -3.58 11.21
C ALA A 210 -14.65 -4.71 11.55
N TRP A 211 -13.94 -4.61 12.67
CA TRP A 211 -13.04 -5.66 13.14
C TRP A 211 -13.73 -7.01 13.28
N ASN A 212 -14.94 -7.04 13.83
CA ASN A 212 -15.71 -8.26 14.05
C ASN A 212 -16.24 -8.89 12.74
N CYS A 213 -16.48 -8.08 11.71
CA CYS A 213 -17.14 -8.51 10.48
C CYS A 213 -16.19 -8.69 9.28
N THR A 214 -14.97 -8.16 9.36
CA THR A 214 -14.01 -8.18 8.24
C THR A 214 -13.20 -9.47 8.22
N PRO A 215 -12.96 -10.08 7.04
CA PRO A 215 -12.11 -11.26 6.94
C PRO A 215 -10.64 -10.93 7.21
N GLU A 216 -9.93 -11.88 7.77
CA GLU A 216 -8.47 -11.85 7.80
C GLU A 216 -7.90 -12.17 6.42
N GLY A 217 -6.77 -11.53 6.09
CA GLY A 217 -5.98 -11.91 4.93
C GLY A 217 -5.46 -13.34 5.06
N LYS A 218 -5.17 -13.98 3.94
CA LYS A 218 -4.63 -15.33 3.87
C LYS A 218 -3.19 -15.31 3.35
N ALA A 219 -2.39 -16.27 3.78
CA ALA A 219 -1.17 -16.60 3.07
C ALA A 219 -1.52 -17.13 1.66
N LEU A 220 -0.76 -16.72 0.65
CA LEU A 220 -0.92 -17.16 -0.74
C LEU A 220 0.06 -18.29 -1.04
#